data_a73e31c9ca26203bf59b360b57dc1208
#
_entry.id   a73e31c9ca26203bf59b360b57dc1208
#
_cell.length_a   1.000
_cell.length_b   1.000
_cell.length_c   1.000
_cell.angle_alpha   90.00
_cell.angle_beta   90.00
_cell.angle_gamma   90.00
#
_symmetry.space_group_name_H-M   'P 1'
#
loop_
_entity.id
_entity.type
_entity.pdbx_description
1 polymer ?
#
loop_
_entity_poly.entity_id
_entity_poly.type
_entity_poly.pdbx_seq_one_letter_code
_entity_poly.pdbx_strand_id
1 'polypeptide(L)'
;MPKQGCAVVLNTADREQLLQWERAHGTPQQVGLRCRVVLGAAEGEDSTHLATRLHINRHTADLWRKRVVQQGIAAVWEVAAGRGRKPIYDGAKRESMVEATLQSKPEGQTHWSCRTLAEAHGVSKNTVNRLWQLNNLKPHLSQTFKLSRDPKFLEKLTDVVGLYLNPPHKAVILCVDEKSQIQALDRTQPGLPLKKGRCGTFTHDYKRNGTTTLFAALDVLEGKVIGQCHPRHRQQEWLKFLRRLDAEYPSELTLHMEMDNYGTHKAPAVQSWMAKHPRFVCHFIPTSSSWLNLVERWFRELSDKAIRRGVFFSVPDLIKAIDEFLIAWNKKPRPFVWTAKIEDIIKKLDRVRRKMEEIKPGSTLPRQRKVKS
;
A
#
# COMPACT_ATOMS: atom_id res chain seq x y z
N MET A 1 -66.27 -14.63 -5.50
CA MET A 1 -65.87 -14.23 -4.15
C MET A 1 -64.45 -13.70 -4.24
N PRO A 2 -64.12 -12.50 -3.73
CA PRO A 2 -62.75 -12.02 -3.73
C PRO A 2 -61.90 -12.94 -2.85
N LYS A 3 -60.77 -13.46 -3.38
CA LYS A 3 -59.81 -14.26 -2.59
C LYS A 3 -59.32 -13.39 -1.43
N GLN A 4 -59.74 -13.74 -0.19
CA GLN A 4 -59.19 -13.12 1.01
C GLN A 4 -57.68 -13.22 1.01
N GLY A 5 -56.98 -12.10 1.09
CA GLY A 5 -55.51 -12.06 1.16
C GLY A 5 -55.02 -12.80 2.43
N CYS A 6 -53.78 -13.23 2.41
CA CYS A 6 -53.14 -13.92 3.55
C CYS A 6 -53.27 -13.01 4.82
N ALA A 7 -53.88 -13.52 5.89
CA ALA A 7 -54.01 -12.81 7.16
C ALA A 7 -52.64 -12.60 7.78
N VAL A 8 -52.31 -11.39 8.19
CA VAL A 8 -51.07 -11.03 8.89
C VAL A 8 -51.41 -10.89 10.38
N VAL A 9 -50.80 -11.74 11.21
CA VAL A 9 -50.94 -11.63 12.67
C VAL A 9 -49.56 -11.17 13.22
N LEU A 10 -49.58 -10.05 13.94
CA LEU A 10 -48.38 -9.48 14.58
C LEU A 10 -48.52 -9.58 16.09
N ASN A 11 -47.46 -9.96 16.78
CA ASN A 11 -47.36 -9.79 18.22
C ASN A 11 -47.05 -8.31 18.57
N THR A 12 -47.13 -7.94 19.84
CA THR A 12 -46.92 -6.56 20.30
C THR A 12 -45.53 -6.05 19.96
N ALA A 13 -44.48 -6.87 20.14
CA ALA A 13 -43.09 -6.51 19.86
C ALA A 13 -42.86 -6.26 18.36
N ASP A 14 -43.36 -7.12 17.48
CA ASP A 14 -43.26 -6.97 16.03
C ASP A 14 -43.97 -5.70 15.53
N ARG A 15 -45.13 -5.41 16.11
CA ARG A 15 -45.87 -4.19 15.78
C ARG A 15 -45.12 -2.92 16.18
N GLU A 16 -44.57 -2.89 17.39
CA GLU A 16 -43.75 -1.76 17.86
C GLU A 16 -42.53 -1.56 17.00
N GLN A 17 -41.85 -2.61 16.64
CA GLN A 17 -40.66 -2.58 15.78
C GLN A 17 -40.98 -2.04 14.36
N LEU A 18 -42.09 -2.49 13.76
CA LEU A 18 -42.53 -1.97 12.45
C LEU A 18 -42.89 -0.50 12.51
N LEU A 19 -43.54 -0.04 13.59
CA LEU A 19 -43.86 1.38 13.82
C LEU A 19 -42.58 2.22 14.01
N GLN A 20 -41.60 1.67 14.74
CA GLN A 20 -40.31 2.31 14.90
C GLN A 20 -39.58 2.49 13.55
N TRP A 21 -39.56 1.43 12.74
CA TRP A 21 -38.96 1.51 11.39
C TRP A 21 -39.70 2.48 10.47
N GLU A 22 -41.02 2.50 10.53
CA GLU A 22 -41.82 3.42 9.71
C GLU A 22 -41.54 4.90 10.03
N ARG A 23 -41.39 5.24 11.33
CA ARG A 23 -41.19 6.62 11.81
C ARG A 23 -39.74 7.10 11.75
N ALA A 24 -38.79 6.23 11.70
CA ALA A 24 -37.36 6.60 11.75
C ALA A 24 -36.94 7.34 10.48
N HIS A 25 -36.35 8.52 10.62
CA HIS A 25 -35.86 9.35 9.50
C HIS A 25 -34.81 8.66 8.64
N GLY A 26 -34.00 7.72 9.20
CA GLY A 26 -33.00 6.94 8.49
C GLY A 26 -33.57 5.77 7.70
N THR A 27 -34.86 5.45 7.81
CA THR A 27 -35.44 4.30 7.10
C THR A 27 -35.70 4.65 5.63
N PRO A 28 -35.17 3.83 4.68
CA PRO A 28 -35.47 4.03 3.27
C PRO A 28 -36.96 4.07 2.98
N GLN A 29 -37.43 4.99 2.15
CA GLN A 29 -38.88 5.15 1.83
C GLN A 29 -39.55 3.83 1.43
N GLN A 30 -38.84 2.96 0.71
CA GLN A 30 -39.37 1.63 0.32
C GLN A 30 -39.63 0.74 1.52
N VAL A 31 -38.78 0.78 2.54
CA VAL A 31 -38.95 -0.02 3.77
C VAL A 31 -40.12 0.56 4.59
N GLY A 32 -40.18 1.85 4.76
CA GLY A 32 -41.31 2.52 5.42
C GLY A 32 -42.67 2.20 4.74
N LEU A 33 -42.69 2.18 3.39
CA LEU A 33 -43.86 1.75 2.64
C LEU A 33 -44.26 0.30 2.93
N ARG A 34 -43.28 -0.60 2.99
CA ARG A 34 -43.51 -2.02 3.32
C ARG A 34 -44.01 -2.20 4.74
N CYS A 35 -43.50 -1.43 5.70
CA CYS A 35 -44.00 -1.43 7.08
C CYS A 35 -45.49 -1.01 7.11
N ARG A 36 -45.88 0.05 6.39
CA ARG A 36 -47.27 0.48 6.29
C ARG A 36 -48.20 -0.57 5.69
N VAL A 37 -47.75 -1.29 4.67
CA VAL A 37 -48.50 -2.41 4.08
C VAL A 37 -48.77 -3.49 5.11
N VAL A 38 -47.74 -3.87 5.88
CA VAL A 38 -47.80 -4.94 6.87
C VAL A 38 -48.67 -4.57 8.08
N LEU A 39 -48.51 -3.34 8.57
CA LEU A 39 -49.31 -2.77 9.68
C LEU A 39 -50.79 -2.69 9.32
N GLY A 40 -51.14 -2.13 8.17
CA GLY A 40 -52.53 -2.07 7.72
C GLY A 40 -53.15 -3.43 7.44
N ALA A 41 -52.34 -4.40 6.93
CA ALA A 41 -52.77 -5.78 6.76
C ALA A 41 -53.08 -6.48 8.11
N ALA A 42 -52.29 -6.16 9.15
CA ALA A 42 -52.54 -6.67 10.52
C ALA A 42 -53.77 -6.04 11.19
N GLU A 43 -54.17 -4.82 10.73
CA GLU A 43 -55.41 -4.14 11.14
C GLU A 43 -56.65 -4.64 10.37
N GLY A 44 -56.47 -5.62 9.48
CA GLY A 44 -57.57 -6.22 8.73
C GLY A 44 -57.87 -5.56 7.38
N GLU A 45 -57.08 -4.56 6.94
CA GLU A 45 -57.27 -3.97 5.63
C GLU A 45 -57.01 -4.98 4.52
N ASP A 46 -57.85 -5.01 3.51
CA ASP A 46 -57.63 -5.84 2.33
C ASP A 46 -56.57 -5.27 1.41
N SER A 47 -55.99 -6.08 0.52
CA SER A 47 -54.91 -5.66 -0.37
C SER A 47 -55.35 -4.64 -1.40
N THR A 48 -56.63 -4.50 -1.72
CA THR A 48 -57.18 -3.53 -2.66
C THR A 48 -57.27 -2.15 -1.99
N HIS A 49 -57.77 -2.13 -0.74
CA HIS A 49 -57.81 -0.92 0.07
C HIS A 49 -56.41 -0.37 0.37
N LEU A 50 -55.48 -1.27 0.79
CA LEU A 50 -54.09 -0.90 0.98
C LEU A 50 -53.41 -0.35 -0.28
N ALA A 51 -53.71 -0.95 -1.43
CA ALA A 51 -53.17 -0.46 -2.71
C ALA A 51 -53.66 0.94 -3.05
N THR A 52 -54.91 1.19 -2.85
CA THR A 52 -55.52 2.53 -3.09
C THR A 52 -54.96 3.57 -2.11
N ARG A 53 -54.95 3.27 -0.81
CA ARG A 53 -54.50 4.20 0.24
C ARG A 53 -53.03 4.55 0.12
N LEU A 54 -52.20 3.55 -0.24
CA LEU A 54 -50.73 3.71 -0.31
C LEU A 54 -50.22 4.01 -1.73
N HIS A 55 -51.11 4.18 -2.70
CA HIS A 55 -50.79 4.41 -4.12
C HIS A 55 -49.80 3.38 -4.70
N ILE A 56 -50.03 2.07 -4.44
CA ILE A 56 -49.21 0.97 -4.91
C ILE A 56 -50.07 -0.03 -5.71
N ASN A 57 -49.35 -0.94 -6.41
CA ASN A 57 -50.06 -2.06 -7.06
C ASN A 57 -50.55 -3.09 -6.01
N ARG A 58 -51.78 -3.60 -6.19
CA ARG A 58 -52.37 -4.63 -5.33
C ARG A 58 -51.42 -5.85 -5.17
N HIS A 59 -50.75 -6.29 -6.26
CA HIS A 59 -49.78 -7.36 -6.19
C HIS A 59 -48.61 -7.08 -5.26
N THR A 60 -48.26 -5.80 -5.11
CA THR A 60 -47.21 -5.37 -4.16
C THR A 60 -47.67 -5.54 -2.72
N ALA A 61 -48.90 -5.19 -2.42
CA ALA A 61 -49.49 -5.42 -1.09
C ALA A 61 -49.57 -6.91 -0.76
N ASP A 62 -50.10 -7.72 -1.68
CA ASP A 62 -50.18 -9.19 -1.52
C ASP A 62 -48.77 -9.82 -1.35
N LEU A 63 -47.77 -9.35 -2.08
CA LEU A 63 -46.39 -9.82 -1.98
C LEU A 63 -45.82 -9.63 -0.57
N TRP A 64 -45.97 -8.43 0.00
CA TRP A 64 -45.39 -8.11 1.30
C TRP A 64 -46.13 -8.80 2.44
N ARG A 65 -47.47 -8.94 2.35
CA ARG A 65 -48.26 -9.77 3.28
C ARG A 65 -47.73 -11.18 3.32
N LYS A 66 -47.61 -11.85 2.18
CA LYS A 66 -47.10 -13.25 2.08
C LYS A 66 -45.66 -13.36 2.60
N ARG A 67 -44.78 -12.43 2.26
CA ARG A 67 -43.39 -12.48 2.70
C ARG A 67 -43.25 -12.39 4.22
N VAL A 68 -43.97 -11.44 4.83
CA VAL A 68 -43.90 -11.28 6.30
C VAL A 68 -44.48 -12.49 7.01
N VAL A 69 -45.59 -13.08 6.52
CA VAL A 69 -46.14 -14.32 7.09
C VAL A 69 -45.16 -15.50 6.99
N GLN A 70 -44.41 -15.57 5.89
CA GLN A 70 -43.46 -16.68 5.65
C GLN A 70 -42.08 -16.48 6.30
N GLN A 71 -41.59 -15.28 6.39
CA GLN A 71 -40.20 -14.95 6.71
C GLN A 71 -40.04 -14.02 7.93
N GLY A 72 -41.17 -13.59 8.54
CA GLY A 72 -41.16 -12.63 9.65
C GLY A 72 -40.96 -11.16 9.21
N ILE A 73 -41.05 -10.25 10.18
CA ILE A 73 -41.01 -8.79 9.93
C ILE A 73 -39.69 -8.30 9.34
N ALA A 74 -38.56 -8.99 9.58
CA ALA A 74 -37.25 -8.63 9.03
C ALA A 74 -37.25 -8.63 7.49
N ALA A 75 -38.16 -9.40 6.87
CA ALA A 75 -38.30 -9.45 5.41
C ALA A 75 -38.62 -8.10 4.75
N VAL A 76 -39.10 -7.08 5.50
CA VAL A 76 -39.33 -5.75 4.95
C VAL A 76 -38.05 -5.05 4.52
N TRP A 77 -36.91 -5.40 5.09
CA TRP A 77 -35.59 -4.89 4.71
C TRP A 77 -34.95 -5.63 3.53
N GLU A 78 -35.39 -6.87 3.28
CA GLU A 78 -34.77 -7.70 2.28
C GLU A 78 -35.28 -7.43 0.86
N VAL A 79 -34.38 -7.45 -0.10
CA VAL A 79 -34.68 -7.50 -1.53
C VAL A 79 -34.56 -8.94 -1.99
N ALA A 80 -35.62 -9.49 -2.61
CA ALA A 80 -35.59 -10.85 -3.11
C ALA A 80 -34.37 -11.08 -4.02
N ALA A 81 -33.63 -12.16 -3.76
CA ALA A 81 -32.53 -12.59 -4.59
C ALA A 81 -33.01 -12.81 -6.05
N GLY A 82 -32.11 -12.59 -7.02
CA GLY A 82 -32.39 -12.81 -8.44
C GLY A 82 -33.06 -11.63 -9.16
N ARG A 83 -33.28 -10.49 -8.49
CA ARG A 83 -33.69 -9.25 -9.15
C ARG A 83 -32.49 -8.56 -9.80
N GLY A 84 -32.57 -8.21 -11.05
CA GLY A 84 -31.54 -7.56 -11.84
C GLY A 84 -31.18 -8.34 -13.10
N ARG A 85 -30.31 -7.75 -13.92
CA ARG A 85 -29.83 -8.42 -15.14
C ARG A 85 -29.04 -9.67 -14.77
N LYS A 86 -29.45 -10.82 -15.25
CA LYS A 86 -28.69 -12.08 -15.06
C LYS A 86 -27.26 -11.92 -15.61
N PRO A 87 -26.26 -12.45 -14.92
CA PRO A 87 -24.90 -12.47 -15.42
C PRO A 87 -24.88 -13.18 -16.79
N ILE A 88 -24.23 -12.55 -17.79
CA ILE A 88 -24.08 -13.13 -19.14
C ILE A 88 -23.17 -14.36 -19.11
N TYR A 89 -22.18 -14.36 -18.20
CA TYR A 89 -21.24 -15.47 -18.03
C TYR A 89 -21.45 -16.12 -16.66
N ASP A 90 -21.47 -17.44 -16.66
CA ASP A 90 -21.62 -18.27 -15.46
C ASP A 90 -20.39 -18.25 -14.55
N GLY A 91 -20.46 -18.97 -13.42
CA GLY A 91 -19.35 -19.08 -12.48
C GLY A 91 -18.13 -19.74 -13.10
N ALA A 92 -18.31 -20.84 -13.81
CA ALA A 92 -17.24 -21.63 -14.41
C ALA A 92 -16.41 -20.80 -15.41
N LYS A 93 -17.07 -20.00 -16.27
CA LYS A 93 -16.39 -19.12 -17.21
C LYS A 93 -15.57 -18.02 -16.51
N ARG A 94 -16.08 -17.50 -15.38
CA ARG A 94 -15.35 -16.49 -14.59
C ARG A 94 -14.13 -17.09 -13.89
N GLU A 95 -14.29 -18.27 -13.31
CA GLU A 95 -13.19 -19.00 -12.67
C GLU A 95 -12.10 -19.35 -13.69
N SER A 96 -12.47 -19.85 -14.87
CA SER A 96 -11.52 -20.11 -15.95
C SER A 96 -10.71 -18.88 -16.36
N MET A 97 -11.31 -17.68 -16.43
CA MET A 97 -10.58 -16.44 -16.71
C MET A 97 -9.65 -16.03 -15.57
N VAL A 98 -10.05 -16.23 -14.31
CA VAL A 98 -9.20 -15.97 -13.15
C VAL A 98 -8.02 -16.94 -13.13
N GLU A 99 -8.28 -18.22 -13.32
CA GLU A 99 -7.26 -19.26 -13.39
C GLU A 99 -6.26 -19.00 -14.53
N ALA A 100 -6.73 -18.70 -15.73
CA ALA A 100 -5.87 -18.32 -16.85
C ALA A 100 -4.98 -17.12 -16.49
N THR A 101 -5.53 -16.11 -15.83
CA THR A 101 -4.77 -14.94 -15.38
C THR A 101 -3.65 -15.30 -14.39
N LEU A 102 -3.90 -16.25 -13.48
CA LEU A 102 -2.98 -16.65 -12.40
C LEU A 102 -1.96 -17.70 -12.83
N GLN A 103 -2.35 -18.65 -13.69
CA GLN A 103 -1.58 -19.86 -13.98
C GLN A 103 -0.94 -19.87 -15.37
N SER A 104 -1.36 -18.98 -16.27
CA SER A 104 -0.87 -18.96 -17.63
C SER A 104 -0.47 -17.57 -18.12
N LYS A 105 0.06 -17.52 -19.32
CA LYS A 105 0.42 -16.29 -20.04
C LYS A 105 0.10 -16.45 -21.53
N PRO A 106 -0.21 -15.36 -22.25
CA PRO A 106 -0.44 -15.43 -23.68
C PRO A 106 0.88 -15.74 -24.41
N GLU A 107 0.77 -16.32 -25.58
CA GLU A 107 1.92 -16.63 -26.43
C GLU A 107 2.74 -15.37 -26.73
N GLY A 108 4.07 -15.47 -26.61
CA GLY A 108 4.99 -14.37 -26.87
C GLY A 108 4.92 -13.19 -25.90
N GLN A 109 4.15 -13.28 -24.80
CA GLN A 109 3.99 -12.20 -23.83
C GLN A 109 4.31 -12.66 -22.40
N THR A 110 4.58 -11.71 -21.52
CA THR A 110 4.92 -11.99 -20.11
C THR A 110 3.73 -12.05 -19.17
N HIS A 111 2.61 -11.43 -19.54
CA HIS A 111 1.39 -11.36 -18.74
C HIS A 111 0.16 -11.07 -19.59
N TRP A 112 -1.00 -11.39 -19.08
CA TRP A 112 -2.27 -11.08 -19.71
C TRP A 112 -2.59 -9.58 -19.65
N SER A 113 -3.10 -9.03 -20.73
CA SER A 113 -3.81 -7.75 -20.78
C SER A 113 -5.33 -8.00 -20.83
N CYS A 114 -6.13 -6.97 -20.50
CA CYS A 114 -7.59 -7.10 -20.65
C CYS A 114 -8.02 -7.46 -22.08
N ARG A 115 -7.24 -7.05 -23.09
CA ARG A 115 -7.55 -7.34 -24.51
C ARG A 115 -7.24 -8.79 -24.85
N THR A 116 -6.02 -9.23 -24.54
CA THR A 116 -5.58 -10.58 -24.90
C THR A 116 -6.39 -11.66 -24.16
N LEU A 117 -6.72 -11.44 -22.88
CA LEU A 117 -7.56 -12.38 -22.15
C LEU A 117 -9.01 -12.35 -22.64
N ALA A 118 -9.52 -11.19 -23.01
CA ALA A 118 -10.87 -11.06 -23.59
C ALA A 118 -10.99 -11.81 -24.91
N GLU A 119 -9.99 -11.69 -25.78
CA GLU A 119 -9.91 -12.40 -27.04
C GLU A 119 -9.84 -13.93 -26.82
N ALA A 120 -8.93 -14.40 -25.98
CA ALA A 120 -8.76 -15.82 -25.67
C ALA A 120 -10.02 -16.49 -25.09
N HIS A 121 -10.84 -15.74 -24.35
CA HIS A 121 -12.05 -16.26 -23.74
C HIS A 121 -13.36 -15.86 -24.45
N GLY A 122 -13.32 -15.13 -25.57
CA GLY A 122 -14.51 -14.69 -26.30
C GLY A 122 -15.42 -13.75 -25.49
N VAL A 123 -14.83 -12.82 -24.72
CA VAL A 123 -15.57 -11.88 -23.87
C VAL A 123 -15.16 -10.43 -24.13
N SER A 124 -15.90 -9.46 -23.60
CA SER A 124 -15.49 -8.07 -23.72
C SER A 124 -14.32 -7.71 -22.78
N LYS A 125 -13.45 -6.79 -23.21
CA LYS A 125 -12.37 -6.24 -22.34
C LYS A 125 -12.89 -5.67 -21.02
N ASN A 126 -14.10 -5.09 -21.02
CA ASN A 126 -14.72 -4.55 -19.83
C ASN A 126 -15.13 -5.64 -18.84
N THR A 127 -15.54 -6.82 -19.35
CA THR A 127 -15.82 -8.00 -18.51
C THR A 127 -14.56 -8.45 -17.78
N VAL A 128 -13.43 -8.57 -18.50
CA VAL A 128 -12.13 -8.91 -17.88
C VAL A 128 -11.71 -7.87 -16.86
N ASN A 129 -11.79 -6.58 -17.18
CA ASN A 129 -11.41 -5.51 -16.27
C ASN A 129 -12.24 -5.54 -14.96
N ARG A 130 -13.56 -5.73 -15.06
CA ARG A 130 -14.43 -5.86 -13.89
C ARG A 130 -14.07 -7.11 -13.05
N LEU A 131 -13.80 -8.23 -13.74
CA LEU A 131 -13.41 -9.47 -13.07
C LEU A 131 -12.07 -9.29 -12.30
N TRP A 132 -11.09 -8.65 -12.91
CA TRP A 132 -9.81 -8.35 -12.26
C TRP A 132 -9.95 -7.38 -11.08
N GLN A 133 -10.80 -6.37 -11.20
CA GLN A 133 -11.10 -5.44 -10.10
C GLN A 133 -11.76 -6.18 -8.91
N LEU A 134 -12.77 -7.02 -9.19
CA LEU A 134 -13.45 -7.82 -8.16
C LEU A 134 -12.51 -8.77 -7.42
N ASN A 135 -11.53 -9.34 -8.12
CA ASN A 135 -10.55 -10.26 -7.55
C ASN A 135 -9.22 -9.58 -7.16
N ASN A 136 -9.14 -8.25 -7.23
CA ASN A 136 -7.92 -7.45 -6.98
C ASN A 136 -6.69 -7.94 -7.78
N LEU A 137 -6.89 -8.43 -9.00
CA LEU A 137 -5.83 -8.91 -9.89
C LEU A 137 -5.22 -7.72 -10.66
N LYS A 138 -3.89 -7.65 -10.68
CA LYS A 138 -3.13 -6.58 -11.33
C LYS A 138 -1.98 -7.16 -12.16
N PRO A 139 -2.24 -7.92 -13.23
CA PRO A 139 -1.19 -8.60 -14.01
C PRO A 139 -0.15 -7.66 -14.64
N HIS A 140 -0.55 -6.40 -14.90
CA HIS A 140 0.31 -5.35 -15.46
C HIS A 140 1.31 -4.77 -14.47
N LEU A 141 1.20 -5.12 -13.17
CA LEU A 141 2.11 -4.65 -12.13
C LEU A 141 3.00 -5.80 -11.67
N SER A 142 4.30 -5.53 -11.59
CA SER A 142 5.26 -6.40 -10.93
C SER A 142 5.98 -5.64 -9.84
N GLN A 143 6.24 -6.29 -8.72
CA GLN A 143 7.06 -5.76 -7.65
C GLN A 143 8.33 -6.58 -7.53
N THR A 144 9.45 -5.89 -7.45
CA THR A 144 10.73 -6.54 -7.21
C THR A 144 10.91 -6.79 -5.71
N PHE A 145 11.41 -7.95 -5.36
CA PHE A 145 11.81 -8.26 -3.99
C PHE A 145 13.08 -9.11 -4.01
N LYS A 146 13.82 -9.08 -2.92
CA LYS A 146 14.97 -9.95 -2.70
C LYS A 146 14.90 -10.51 -1.29
N LEU A 147 14.93 -11.82 -1.18
CA LEU A 147 14.97 -12.48 0.11
C LEU A 147 16.39 -12.40 0.67
N SER A 148 16.52 -11.99 1.92
CA SER A 148 17.81 -11.99 2.61
C SER A 148 18.33 -13.43 2.82
N ARG A 149 19.61 -13.59 2.61
CA ARG A 149 20.36 -14.82 2.90
C ARG A 149 21.39 -14.58 4.01
N ASP A 150 21.20 -13.55 4.81
CA ASP A 150 22.06 -13.25 5.95
C ASP A 150 21.88 -14.33 7.02
N PRO A 151 22.91 -15.02 7.45
CA PRO A 151 22.81 -16.04 8.48
C PRO A 151 22.40 -15.48 9.84
N LYS A 152 22.69 -14.20 10.09
CA LYS A 152 22.31 -13.46 11.29
C LYS A 152 21.04 -12.60 11.10
N PHE A 153 20.18 -13.02 10.16
CA PHE A 153 19.01 -12.22 9.80
C PHE A 153 18.12 -11.88 10.99
N LEU A 154 17.78 -12.89 11.80
CA LEU A 154 16.86 -12.70 12.94
C LEU A 154 17.47 -11.83 14.03
N GLU A 155 18.75 -12.04 14.36
CA GLU A 155 19.51 -11.24 15.34
C GLU A 155 19.46 -9.75 14.94
N LYS A 156 19.85 -9.44 13.71
CA LYS A 156 19.89 -8.07 13.20
C LYS A 156 18.51 -7.45 13.03
N LEU A 157 17.51 -8.25 12.63
CA LEU A 157 16.12 -7.78 12.53
C LEU A 157 15.60 -7.38 13.92
N THR A 158 15.86 -8.20 14.94
CA THR A 158 15.41 -7.94 16.31
C THR A 158 16.10 -6.72 16.89
N ASP A 159 17.40 -6.55 16.65
CA ASP A 159 18.18 -5.40 17.08
C ASP A 159 17.62 -4.09 16.50
N VAL A 160 17.49 -4.01 15.18
CA VAL A 160 17.03 -2.81 14.47
C VAL A 160 15.56 -2.47 14.80
N VAL A 161 14.65 -3.44 14.74
CA VAL A 161 13.24 -3.20 15.04
C VAL A 161 13.06 -2.89 16.52
N GLY A 162 13.90 -3.48 17.40
CA GLY A 162 13.94 -3.16 18.83
C GLY A 162 14.23 -1.69 19.08
N LEU A 163 15.18 -1.10 18.38
CA LEU A 163 15.50 0.33 18.45
C LEU A 163 14.33 1.23 18.04
N TYR A 164 13.57 0.83 17.02
CA TYR A 164 12.42 1.61 16.57
C TYR A 164 11.25 1.58 17.54
N LEU A 165 11.03 0.44 18.20
CA LEU A 165 9.90 0.25 19.11
C LEU A 165 10.21 0.72 20.53
N ASN A 166 11.46 0.59 20.96
CA ASN A 166 11.91 0.90 22.34
C ASN A 166 13.26 1.62 22.29
N PRO A 167 13.31 2.90 21.89
CA PRO A 167 14.54 3.66 21.83
C PRO A 167 15.15 3.84 23.25
N PRO A 168 16.48 3.68 23.41
CA PRO A 168 17.14 3.88 24.69
C PRO A 168 17.03 5.31 25.20
N HIS A 169 17.08 5.50 26.52
CA HIS A 169 17.12 6.83 27.12
C HIS A 169 18.43 7.56 26.74
N LYS A 170 18.33 8.88 26.54
CA LYS A 170 19.48 9.74 26.16
C LYS A 170 20.20 9.26 24.90
N ALA A 171 19.42 8.75 23.93
CA ALA A 171 19.93 8.27 22.69
C ALA A 171 19.18 8.88 21.50
N VAL A 172 19.87 9.02 20.40
CA VAL A 172 19.30 9.37 19.07
C VAL A 172 19.42 8.15 18.18
N ILE A 173 18.34 7.80 17.49
CA ILE A 173 18.34 6.71 16.52
C ILE A 173 18.43 7.31 15.13
N LEU A 174 19.51 7.04 14.43
CA LEU A 174 19.80 7.56 13.11
C LEU A 174 19.78 6.42 12.07
N CYS A 175 18.86 6.48 11.14
CA CYS A 175 18.93 5.66 9.94
C CYS A 175 19.83 6.34 8.93
N VAL A 176 20.98 5.71 8.63
CA VAL A 176 22.02 6.33 7.80
C VAL A 176 22.26 5.52 6.54
N ASP A 177 22.37 6.21 5.40
CA ASP A 177 22.67 5.59 4.12
C ASP A 177 23.19 6.61 3.10
N GLU A 178 23.66 6.12 1.94
CA GLU A 178 24.06 6.97 0.83
C GLU A 178 23.23 6.74 -0.43
N LYS A 179 22.66 7.83 -0.94
CA LYS A 179 22.08 7.85 -2.29
C LYS A 179 23.16 8.24 -3.28
N SER A 180 23.79 7.22 -3.88
CA SER A 180 24.88 7.39 -4.81
C SER A 180 24.39 7.74 -6.23
N GLN A 181 25.27 8.37 -7.02
CA GLN A 181 25.07 8.63 -8.45
C GLN A 181 23.77 9.36 -8.81
N ILE A 182 23.38 10.35 -8.03
CA ILE A 182 22.26 11.22 -8.37
C ILE A 182 22.70 12.07 -9.58
N GLN A 183 21.99 11.98 -10.69
CA GLN A 183 22.37 12.59 -11.95
C GLN A 183 21.77 14.00 -12.11
N ALA A 184 22.60 14.96 -12.49
CA ALA A 184 22.14 16.26 -12.98
C ALA A 184 21.68 16.11 -14.43
N LEU A 185 20.37 15.96 -14.61
CA LEU A 185 19.74 15.76 -15.92
C LEU A 185 19.18 17.08 -16.43
N ASP A 186 19.72 17.54 -17.56
CA ASP A 186 19.19 18.66 -18.33
C ASP A 186 18.33 18.12 -19.48
N ARG A 187 17.11 18.62 -19.61
CA ARG A 187 16.22 18.23 -20.70
C ARG A 187 16.54 19.03 -21.95
N THR A 188 16.69 18.34 -23.09
CA THR A 188 17.05 18.99 -24.37
C THR A 188 15.99 19.97 -24.87
N GLN A 189 14.74 19.82 -24.41
CA GLN A 189 13.64 20.71 -24.74
C GLN A 189 12.79 21.00 -23.48
N PRO A 190 12.19 22.19 -23.40
CA PRO A 190 11.31 22.52 -22.28
C PRO A 190 10.09 21.61 -22.24
N GLY A 191 9.65 21.24 -21.03
CA GLY A 191 8.43 20.49 -20.81
C GLY A 191 7.18 21.30 -21.14
N LEU A 192 6.11 20.62 -21.55
CA LEU A 192 4.81 21.26 -21.72
C LEU A 192 4.05 21.26 -20.39
N PRO A 193 3.44 22.40 -20.02
CA PRO A 193 2.76 22.52 -18.74
C PRO A 193 1.51 21.66 -18.63
N LEU A 194 1.13 21.39 -17.40
CA LEU A 194 -0.14 20.74 -17.06
C LEU A 194 -1.33 21.58 -17.55
N LYS A 195 -2.33 20.93 -18.18
CA LYS A 195 -3.61 21.54 -18.57
C LYS A 195 -4.77 20.66 -18.12
N LYS A 196 -5.98 21.21 -18.02
CA LYS A 196 -7.19 20.45 -17.69
C LYS A 196 -7.36 19.28 -18.67
N GLY A 197 -7.48 18.05 -18.16
CA GLY A 197 -7.58 16.83 -18.95
C GLY A 197 -6.27 16.34 -19.59
N ARG A 198 -5.13 16.97 -19.32
CA ARG A 198 -3.84 16.62 -19.90
C ARG A 198 -2.72 16.77 -18.87
N CYS A 199 -1.97 15.70 -18.64
CA CYS A 199 -0.78 15.75 -17.78
C CYS A 199 0.32 16.63 -18.39
N GLY A 200 1.23 17.15 -17.56
CA GLY A 200 2.48 17.74 -18.04
C GLY A 200 3.32 16.70 -18.76
N THR A 201 4.03 17.09 -19.80
CA THR A 201 4.87 16.21 -20.61
C THR A 201 6.31 16.70 -20.60
N PHE A 202 7.25 15.77 -20.66
CA PHE A 202 8.68 16.04 -20.79
C PHE A 202 9.23 15.35 -22.02
N THR A 203 10.27 15.92 -22.61
CA THR A 203 11.06 15.19 -23.60
C THR A 203 11.73 13.99 -22.94
N HIS A 204 11.88 12.89 -23.66
CA HIS A 204 12.62 11.71 -23.21
C HIS A 204 14.15 11.93 -23.29
N ASP A 205 14.60 12.84 -24.14
CA ASP A 205 16.01 13.18 -24.31
C ASP A 205 16.53 14.05 -23.17
N TYR A 206 17.74 13.74 -22.74
CA TYR A 206 18.42 14.50 -21.69
C TYR A 206 19.95 14.49 -21.88
N LYS A 207 20.56 15.56 -21.45
CA LYS A 207 22.02 15.69 -21.29
C LYS A 207 22.39 15.42 -19.84
N ARG A 208 23.47 14.69 -19.61
CA ARG A 208 24.01 14.41 -18.28
C ARG A 208 25.13 15.40 -17.96
N ASN A 209 24.94 16.21 -16.93
CA ASN A 209 25.90 17.24 -16.51
C ASN A 209 26.73 16.81 -15.29
N GLY A 210 26.77 15.52 -14.99
CA GLY A 210 27.53 14.93 -13.90
C GLY A 210 26.64 14.31 -12.82
N THR A 211 27.28 13.88 -11.75
CA THR A 211 26.63 13.16 -10.63
C THR A 211 27.11 13.69 -9.28
N THR A 212 26.26 13.54 -8.27
CA THR A 212 26.63 13.71 -6.86
C THR A 212 26.15 12.51 -6.04
N THR A 213 26.71 12.34 -4.85
CA THR A 213 26.26 11.38 -3.84
C THR A 213 25.78 12.15 -2.62
N LEU A 214 24.60 11.81 -2.11
CA LEU A 214 24.05 12.36 -0.89
C LEU A 214 24.21 11.33 0.24
N PHE A 215 24.99 11.66 1.27
CA PHE A 215 24.90 10.99 2.57
C PHE A 215 23.77 11.60 3.36
N ALA A 216 22.94 10.78 3.97
CA ALA A 216 21.84 11.25 4.79
C ALA A 216 21.68 10.40 6.07
N ALA A 217 21.32 11.08 7.15
CA ALA A 217 20.94 10.48 8.43
C ALA A 217 19.54 11.00 8.80
N LEU A 218 18.59 10.09 8.90
CA LEU A 218 17.24 10.37 9.36
C LEU A 218 17.14 10.09 10.86
N ASP A 219 16.84 11.11 11.64
CA ASP A 219 16.43 10.95 13.03
C ASP A 219 15.04 10.30 13.07
N VAL A 220 14.97 9.11 13.63
CA VAL A 220 13.74 8.30 13.64
C VAL A 220 12.65 8.94 14.49
N LEU A 221 13.03 9.58 15.59
CA LEU A 221 12.07 10.13 16.56
C LEU A 221 11.57 11.51 16.13
N GLU A 222 12.47 12.39 15.68
CA GLU A 222 12.10 13.72 15.26
C GLU A 222 11.67 13.81 13.80
N GLY A 223 12.08 12.85 12.97
CA GLY A 223 11.85 12.87 11.53
C GLY A 223 12.71 13.89 10.78
N LYS A 224 13.66 14.53 11.44
CA LYS A 224 14.66 15.42 10.82
C LYS A 224 15.67 14.63 10.02
N VAL A 225 16.24 15.26 9.01
CA VAL A 225 17.27 14.66 8.17
C VAL A 225 18.47 15.57 8.09
N ILE A 226 19.64 15.03 8.39
CA ILE A 226 20.92 15.65 8.14
C ILE A 226 21.44 15.08 6.83
N GLY A 227 21.74 15.93 5.87
CA GLY A 227 22.21 15.50 4.54
C GLY A 227 23.44 16.26 4.10
N GLN A 228 24.35 15.62 3.39
CA GLN A 228 25.54 16.24 2.82
C GLN A 228 25.89 15.64 1.45
N CYS A 229 25.96 16.49 0.43
CA CYS A 229 26.36 16.08 -0.91
C CYS A 229 27.88 16.02 -1.04
N HIS A 230 28.36 14.96 -1.71
CA HIS A 230 29.76 14.76 -2.03
C HIS A 230 29.95 14.24 -3.46
N PRO A 231 31.08 14.49 -4.12
CA PRO A 231 31.35 13.97 -5.47
C PRO A 231 31.55 12.46 -5.50
N ARG A 232 31.87 11.85 -4.37
CA ARG A 232 32.17 10.40 -4.23
C ARG A 232 31.64 9.88 -2.88
N HIS A 233 31.56 8.54 -2.75
CA HIS A 233 31.10 7.84 -1.53
C HIS A 233 32.18 6.91 -0.98
N ARG A 234 33.40 7.47 -0.80
CA ARG A 234 34.54 6.76 -0.22
C ARG A 234 34.61 6.97 1.30
N GLN A 235 35.53 6.25 1.96
CA GLN A 235 35.74 6.38 3.41
C GLN A 235 36.04 7.82 3.87
N GLN A 236 36.68 8.64 3.01
CA GLN A 236 37.01 10.02 3.35
C GLN A 236 35.76 10.91 3.44
N GLU A 237 34.86 10.76 2.50
CA GLU A 237 33.58 11.48 2.49
C GLU A 237 32.68 11.00 3.63
N TRP A 238 32.68 9.68 3.89
CA TRP A 238 31.97 9.09 5.03
C TRP A 238 32.48 9.67 6.38
N LEU A 239 33.78 9.73 6.60
CA LEU A 239 34.35 10.34 7.80
C LEU A 239 34.01 11.82 7.95
N LYS A 240 33.89 12.58 6.86
CA LYS A 240 33.41 13.97 6.92
C LYS A 240 31.95 14.03 7.39
N PHE A 241 31.15 13.12 6.88
CA PHE A 241 29.75 13.03 7.29
C PHE A 241 29.58 12.62 8.76
N LEU A 242 30.38 11.66 9.25
CA LEU A 242 30.38 11.27 10.67
C LEU A 242 30.77 12.46 11.59
N ARG A 243 31.78 13.23 11.23
CA ARG A 243 32.17 14.45 11.97
C ARG A 243 31.05 15.48 11.97
N ARG A 244 30.29 15.60 10.89
CA ARG A 244 29.12 16.47 10.85
C ARG A 244 28.03 15.99 11.81
N LEU A 245 27.74 14.68 11.86
CA LEU A 245 26.79 14.13 12.83
C LEU A 245 27.26 14.34 14.27
N ASP A 246 28.56 14.19 14.51
CA ASP A 246 29.17 14.43 15.83
C ASP A 246 28.98 15.88 16.30
N ALA A 247 29.09 16.84 15.41
CA ALA A 247 28.91 18.27 15.70
C ALA A 247 27.42 18.68 15.84
N GLU A 248 26.49 17.93 15.22
CA GLU A 248 25.05 18.29 15.21
C GLU A 248 24.35 17.94 16.51
N TYR A 249 24.80 16.88 17.21
CA TYR A 249 24.13 16.38 18.41
C TYR A 249 24.96 16.65 19.67
N PRO A 250 24.31 17.00 20.81
CA PRO A 250 24.98 17.17 22.09
C PRO A 250 25.85 15.96 22.47
N SER A 251 26.99 16.23 23.11
CA SER A 251 28.02 15.21 23.42
C SER A 251 27.55 14.12 24.39
N GLU A 252 26.56 14.44 25.22
CA GLU A 252 25.97 13.54 26.22
C GLU A 252 24.99 12.50 25.62
N LEU A 253 24.61 12.65 24.36
CA LEU A 253 23.72 11.73 23.67
C LEU A 253 24.49 10.60 22.99
N THR A 254 24.00 9.38 23.16
CA THR A 254 24.46 8.23 22.38
C THR A 254 23.80 8.22 21.01
N LEU A 255 24.58 8.03 19.96
CA LEU A 255 24.10 7.99 18.59
C LEU A 255 24.06 6.53 18.10
N HIS A 256 22.88 5.94 18.06
CA HIS A 256 22.64 4.62 17.49
C HIS A 256 22.44 4.77 15.98
N MET A 257 23.40 4.29 15.21
CA MET A 257 23.38 4.38 13.76
C MET A 257 22.98 3.05 13.14
N GLU A 258 21.83 3.03 12.52
CA GLU A 258 21.40 1.93 11.68
C GLU A 258 21.91 2.14 10.26
N MET A 259 22.66 1.16 9.73
CA MET A 259 23.29 1.26 8.43
C MET A 259 23.39 -0.10 7.72
N ASP A 260 23.67 -0.07 6.43
CA ASP A 260 23.91 -1.27 5.66
C ASP A 260 25.34 -1.84 5.90
N ASN A 261 25.61 -3.01 5.31
CA ASN A 261 26.89 -3.68 5.43
C ASN A 261 27.92 -3.22 4.37
N TYR A 262 27.82 -2.00 3.86
CA TYR A 262 28.74 -1.50 2.83
C TYR A 262 30.19 -1.45 3.32
N GLY A 263 31.13 -1.80 2.42
CA GLY A 263 32.54 -1.94 2.78
C GLY A 263 33.19 -0.66 3.32
N THR A 264 32.75 0.49 2.88
CA THR A 264 33.23 1.81 3.33
C THR A 264 33.04 2.00 4.84
N HIS A 265 31.93 1.49 5.41
CA HIS A 265 31.61 1.60 6.83
C HIS A 265 32.58 0.78 7.70
N LYS A 266 33.24 -0.23 7.12
CA LYS A 266 34.16 -1.14 7.80
C LYS A 266 35.65 -0.84 7.49
N ALA A 267 35.91 0.27 6.82
CA ALA A 267 37.29 0.66 6.48
C ALA A 267 38.12 0.94 7.74
N PRO A 268 39.43 0.62 7.75
CA PRO A 268 40.30 0.79 8.94
C PRO A 268 40.27 2.19 9.53
N ALA A 269 40.26 3.23 8.68
CA ALA A 269 40.20 4.63 9.13
C ALA A 269 38.86 4.95 9.82
N VAL A 270 37.76 4.35 9.38
CA VAL A 270 36.42 4.51 9.99
C VAL A 270 36.41 3.81 11.35
N GLN A 271 36.93 2.56 11.41
CA GLN A 271 37.03 1.81 12.69
C GLN A 271 37.89 2.57 13.71
N SER A 272 39.03 3.11 13.29
CA SER A 272 39.90 3.91 14.18
C SER A 272 39.21 5.18 14.68
N TRP A 273 38.39 5.80 13.85
CA TRP A 273 37.60 6.98 14.24
C TRP A 273 36.51 6.58 15.24
N MET A 274 35.75 5.51 14.97
CA MET A 274 34.71 4.99 15.85
C MET A 274 35.23 4.60 17.23
N ALA A 275 36.42 3.98 17.30
CA ALA A 275 37.07 3.64 18.55
C ALA A 275 37.36 4.87 19.45
N LYS A 276 37.55 6.04 18.84
CA LYS A 276 37.75 7.33 19.55
C LYS A 276 36.44 8.05 19.89
N HIS A 277 35.31 7.58 19.34
CA HIS A 277 34.00 8.17 19.52
C HIS A 277 32.97 7.13 20.02
N PRO A 278 33.11 6.62 21.27
CA PRO A 278 32.33 5.51 21.79
C PRO A 278 30.83 5.79 21.87
N ARG A 279 30.42 7.06 21.76
CA ARG A 279 29.01 7.44 21.69
C ARG A 279 28.31 7.00 20.40
N PHE A 280 29.07 6.62 19.36
CA PHE A 280 28.53 6.11 18.11
C PHE A 280 28.43 4.58 18.17
N VAL A 281 27.19 4.08 18.21
CA VAL A 281 26.90 2.62 18.25
C VAL A 281 26.30 2.20 16.91
N CYS A 282 26.99 1.29 16.20
CA CYS A 282 26.57 0.86 14.86
C CYS A 282 25.69 -0.39 14.92
N HIS A 283 24.56 -0.35 14.28
CA HIS A 283 23.60 -1.43 14.08
C HIS A 283 23.51 -1.76 12.58
N PHE A 284 23.89 -2.95 12.21
CA PHE A 284 23.90 -3.34 10.80
C PHE A 284 22.64 -4.09 10.42
N ILE A 285 21.90 -3.58 9.41
CA ILE A 285 20.76 -4.29 8.86
C ILE A 285 21.16 -5.61 8.19
N PRO A 286 20.27 -6.60 8.09
CA PRO A 286 20.53 -7.82 7.35
C PRO A 286 20.85 -7.53 5.89
N THR A 287 21.75 -8.28 5.29
CA THR A 287 22.11 -8.15 3.86
C THR A 287 20.85 -8.23 2.98
N SER A 288 20.71 -7.34 2.00
CA SER A 288 19.55 -7.24 1.11
C SER A 288 18.23 -6.91 1.83
N SER A 289 18.29 -6.15 2.91
CA SER A 289 17.14 -5.73 3.70
C SER A 289 17.07 -4.20 3.90
N SER A 290 17.41 -3.43 2.87
CA SER A 290 17.35 -1.95 2.89
C SER A 290 15.95 -1.40 3.24
N TRP A 291 14.89 -2.20 3.06
CA TRP A 291 13.54 -1.87 3.48
C TRP A 291 13.38 -1.67 5.02
N LEU A 292 14.34 -2.15 5.80
CA LEU A 292 14.44 -1.88 7.25
C LEU A 292 14.95 -0.47 7.51
N ASN A 293 15.83 0.06 6.67
CA ASN A 293 16.42 1.38 6.81
C ASN A 293 15.41 2.47 6.41
N LEU A 294 14.90 3.23 7.39
CA LEU A 294 13.86 4.23 7.14
C LEU A 294 14.34 5.41 6.29
N VAL A 295 15.62 5.68 6.19
CA VAL A 295 16.16 6.74 5.32
C VAL A 295 15.92 6.44 3.84
N GLU A 296 15.82 5.17 3.45
CA GLU A 296 15.48 4.76 2.08
C GLU A 296 14.08 5.26 1.67
N ARG A 297 13.14 5.27 2.61
CA ARG A 297 11.82 5.86 2.39
C ARG A 297 11.91 7.36 2.16
N TRP A 298 12.76 8.05 2.91
CA TRP A 298 13.01 9.47 2.70
C TRP A 298 13.72 9.75 1.36
N PHE A 299 14.66 8.91 0.93
CA PHE A 299 15.26 9.00 -0.39
C PHE A 299 14.25 8.88 -1.53
N ARG A 300 13.20 8.10 -1.34
CA ARG A 300 12.09 8.04 -2.28
C ARG A 300 11.33 9.35 -2.32
N GLU A 301 11.03 9.97 -1.18
CA GLU A 301 10.37 11.28 -1.10
C GLU A 301 11.19 12.36 -1.83
N LEU A 302 12.49 12.43 -1.56
CA LEU A 302 13.42 13.32 -2.26
C LEU A 302 13.40 13.08 -3.78
N SER A 303 13.49 11.82 -4.19
CA SER A 303 13.51 11.45 -5.61
C SER A 303 12.24 11.86 -6.33
N ASP A 304 11.09 11.56 -5.76
CA ASP A 304 9.79 11.82 -6.38
C ASP A 304 9.42 13.29 -6.40
N LYS A 305 9.81 14.05 -5.36
CA LYS A 305 9.38 15.45 -5.19
C LYS A 305 10.37 16.49 -5.69
N ALA A 306 11.68 16.22 -5.63
CA ALA A 306 12.69 17.20 -5.99
C ALA A 306 13.53 16.80 -7.23
N ILE A 307 13.86 15.48 -7.39
CA ILE A 307 14.84 15.08 -8.40
C ILE A 307 14.17 14.65 -9.71
N ARG A 308 13.20 13.74 -9.66
CA ARG A 308 12.66 13.03 -10.83
C ARG A 308 12.08 13.93 -11.91
N ARG A 309 11.49 15.06 -11.52
CA ARG A 309 10.90 16.07 -12.43
C ARG A 309 11.75 17.33 -12.56
N GLY A 310 12.87 17.38 -11.85
CA GLY A 310 13.80 18.50 -11.93
C GLY A 310 14.56 18.53 -13.25
N VAL A 311 15.01 19.72 -13.63
CA VAL A 311 15.93 19.98 -14.74
C VAL A 311 17.13 20.67 -14.14
N PHE A 312 18.33 20.11 -14.34
CA PHE A 312 19.56 20.57 -13.68
C PHE A 312 20.65 20.79 -14.72
N PHE A 313 21.04 22.04 -14.89
CA PHE A 313 22.06 22.44 -15.86
C PHE A 313 23.48 22.12 -15.38
N SER A 314 23.64 21.86 -14.09
CA SER A 314 24.93 21.56 -13.47
C SER A 314 24.75 20.71 -12.19
N VAL A 315 25.87 20.13 -11.72
CA VAL A 315 25.89 19.46 -10.40
C VAL A 315 25.58 20.43 -9.26
N PRO A 316 26.11 21.67 -9.23
CA PRO A 316 25.71 22.64 -8.22
C PRO A 316 24.21 22.93 -8.19
N ASP A 317 23.52 23.02 -9.34
CA ASP A 317 22.07 23.22 -9.39
C ASP A 317 21.32 22.04 -8.75
N LEU A 318 21.77 20.82 -9.03
CA LEU A 318 21.22 19.63 -8.39
C LEU A 318 21.43 19.63 -6.88
N ILE A 319 22.63 19.98 -6.40
CA ILE A 319 22.95 20.07 -4.97
C ILE A 319 22.08 21.12 -4.31
N LYS A 320 21.92 22.30 -4.92
CA LYS A 320 21.04 23.35 -4.42
C LYS A 320 19.59 22.86 -4.24
N ALA A 321 19.05 22.16 -5.23
CA ALA A 321 17.69 21.61 -5.14
C ALA A 321 17.56 20.55 -4.02
N ILE A 322 18.59 19.73 -3.79
CA ILE A 322 18.63 18.77 -2.68
C ILE A 322 18.65 19.51 -1.33
N ASP A 323 19.48 20.54 -1.20
CA ASP A 323 19.59 21.35 0.03
C ASP A 323 18.29 22.11 0.33
N GLU A 324 17.66 22.69 -0.69
CA GLU A 324 16.35 23.35 -0.57
C GLU A 324 15.28 22.37 -0.10
N PHE A 325 15.29 21.12 -0.61
CA PHE A 325 14.37 20.07 -0.16
C PHE A 325 14.63 19.68 1.30
N LEU A 326 15.90 19.53 1.70
CA LEU A 326 16.30 19.26 3.09
C LEU A 326 15.81 20.34 4.05
N ILE A 327 16.05 21.61 3.70
CA ILE A 327 15.60 22.76 4.50
C ILE A 327 14.08 22.77 4.62
N ALA A 328 13.36 22.56 3.51
CA ALA A 328 11.90 22.54 3.50
C ALA A 328 11.34 21.37 4.31
N TRP A 329 11.96 20.18 4.22
CA TRP A 329 11.61 19.00 5.00
C TRP A 329 11.77 19.26 6.50
N ASN A 330 12.92 19.79 6.91
CA ASN A 330 13.25 20.01 8.32
C ASN A 330 12.46 21.17 8.97
N LYS A 331 11.79 22.04 8.20
CA LYS A 331 10.82 23.01 8.77
C LYS A 331 9.57 22.35 9.33
N LYS A 332 9.15 21.20 8.78
CA LYS A 332 8.01 20.41 9.24
C LYS A 332 8.34 18.93 9.12
N PRO A 333 9.26 18.43 9.93
CA PRO A 333 9.72 17.06 9.85
C PRO A 333 8.58 16.10 10.17
N ARG A 334 8.60 14.92 9.56
CA ARG A 334 7.58 13.89 9.75
C ARG A 334 8.27 12.57 10.03
N PRO A 335 8.25 12.08 11.27
CA PRO A 335 8.83 10.78 11.59
C PRO A 335 8.10 9.66 10.83
N PHE A 336 8.85 8.66 10.41
CA PHE A 336 8.29 7.43 9.88
C PHE A 336 8.08 6.45 11.01
N VAL A 337 6.83 6.27 11.41
CA VAL A 337 6.49 5.35 12.50
C VAL A 337 6.58 3.91 12.00
N TRP A 338 7.37 3.08 12.67
CA TRP A 338 7.43 1.65 12.43
C TRP A 338 6.28 0.95 13.14
N THR A 339 5.50 0.16 12.42
CA THR A 339 4.30 -0.51 12.96
C THR A 339 4.33 -2.03 12.85
N ALA A 340 5.26 -2.59 12.05
CA ALA A 340 5.31 -4.02 11.80
C ALA A 340 5.95 -4.77 12.98
N LYS A 341 5.29 -5.81 13.45
CA LYS A 341 5.83 -6.71 14.48
C LYS A 341 6.82 -7.70 13.87
N ILE A 342 7.83 -8.07 14.64
CA ILE A 342 8.89 -9.02 14.21
C ILE A 342 8.28 -10.36 13.80
N GLU A 343 7.32 -10.88 14.57
CA GLU A 343 6.64 -12.15 14.31
C GLU A 343 5.92 -12.15 12.96
N ASP A 344 5.28 -11.04 12.60
CA ASP A 344 4.55 -10.92 11.33
C ASP A 344 5.52 -10.86 10.14
N ILE A 345 6.66 -10.20 10.31
CA ILE A 345 7.74 -10.18 9.33
C ILE A 345 8.27 -11.59 9.09
N ILE A 346 8.57 -12.33 10.16
CA ILE A 346 9.07 -13.71 10.09
C ILE A 346 8.05 -14.61 9.38
N LYS A 347 6.79 -14.60 9.81
CA LYS A 347 5.70 -15.39 9.18
C LYS A 347 5.57 -15.10 7.69
N LYS A 348 5.72 -13.83 7.29
CA LYS A 348 5.68 -13.43 5.89
C LYS A 348 6.88 -13.95 5.11
N LEU A 349 8.09 -13.86 5.66
CA LEU A 349 9.31 -14.35 5.03
C LEU A 349 9.29 -15.87 4.88
N ASP A 350 8.82 -16.61 5.88
CA ASP A 350 8.72 -18.07 5.81
C ASP A 350 7.70 -18.54 4.76
N ARG A 351 6.60 -17.80 4.60
CA ARG A 351 5.64 -18.04 3.52
C ARG A 351 6.29 -17.83 2.14
N VAL A 352 7.06 -16.75 2.01
CA VAL A 352 7.77 -16.45 0.75
C VAL A 352 8.85 -17.51 0.49
N ARG A 353 9.63 -17.91 1.49
CA ARG A 353 10.66 -18.98 1.37
C ARG A 353 10.03 -20.28 0.88
N ARG A 354 8.97 -20.75 1.55
CA ARG A 354 8.23 -21.96 1.13
C ARG A 354 7.81 -21.88 -0.32
N LYS A 355 7.17 -20.76 -0.71
CA LYS A 355 6.69 -20.58 -2.08
C LYS A 355 7.82 -20.53 -3.12
N MET A 356 8.96 -19.95 -2.79
CA MET A 356 10.14 -19.96 -3.66
C MET A 356 10.73 -21.36 -3.81
N GLU A 357 10.80 -22.14 -2.75
CA GLU A 357 11.27 -23.55 -2.80
C GLU A 357 10.32 -24.45 -3.61
N GLU A 358 8.98 -24.23 -3.53
CA GLU A 358 8.00 -24.91 -4.39
C GLU A 358 8.24 -24.60 -5.87
N ILE A 359 8.50 -23.34 -6.23
CA ILE A 359 8.73 -22.91 -7.63
C ILE A 359 10.10 -23.39 -8.14
N LYS A 360 11.11 -23.28 -7.31
CA LYS A 360 12.49 -23.66 -7.66
C LYS A 360 13.22 -24.18 -6.43
N PRO A 361 13.32 -25.51 -6.27
CA PRO A 361 14.08 -26.12 -5.17
C PRO A 361 15.51 -25.59 -5.08
N GLY A 362 15.98 -25.32 -3.86
CA GLY A 362 17.31 -24.75 -3.60
C GLY A 362 17.45 -23.25 -3.87
N SER A 363 16.37 -22.55 -4.24
CA SER A 363 16.42 -21.10 -4.56
C SER A 363 16.73 -20.23 -3.35
N THR A 364 16.43 -20.70 -2.14
CA THR A 364 16.64 -19.98 -0.87
C THR A 364 17.95 -20.33 -0.16
N LEU A 365 18.70 -21.33 -0.65
CA LEU A 365 19.98 -21.73 -0.08
C LEU A 365 21.03 -20.60 -0.22
N PRO A 366 21.97 -20.49 0.73
CA PRO A 366 23.12 -19.59 0.62
C PRO A 366 23.90 -19.85 -0.68
N ARG A 367 24.29 -18.80 -1.39
CA ARG A 367 25.20 -18.97 -2.53
C ARG A 367 26.55 -19.44 -2.00
N GLN A 368 26.98 -20.61 -2.41
CA GLN A 368 28.37 -21.00 -2.24
C GLN A 368 29.23 -19.99 -3.01
N ARG A 369 30.16 -19.31 -2.32
CA ARG A 369 31.16 -18.49 -2.98
C ARG A 369 32.01 -19.46 -3.83
N LYS A 370 32.02 -19.28 -5.15
CA LYS A 370 33.03 -19.92 -5.97
C LYS A 370 34.39 -19.44 -5.45
N VAL A 371 35.12 -20.31 -4.82
CA VAL A 371 36.54 -20.09 -4.55
C VAL A 371 37.16 -19.91 -5.93
N LYS A 372 37.68 -18.72 -6.22
CA LYS A 372 38.53 -18.53 -7.40
C LYS A 372 39.77 -19.36 -7.17
N SER A 373 39.88 -20.46 -7.91
CA SER A 373 41.12 -21.19 -8.09
C SER A 373 42.14 -20.31 -8.77
#